data_9c0b66c616cab5384d32c904416d2de2
#
_entry.id   9c0b66c616cab5384d32c904416d2de2
#
_cell.length_a   1.000
_cell.length_b   1.000
_cell.length_c   1.000
_cell.angle_alpha   90.00
_cell.angle_beta   90.00
_cell.angle_gamma   90.00
#
_symmetry.space_group_name_H-M   'P 1'
#
loop_
_entity.id
_entity.type
_entity.pdbx_description
1 polymer ?
#
loop_
_entity_poly.entity_id
_entity_poly.type
_entity_poly.pdbx_seq_one_letter_code
_entity_poly.pdbx_strand_id
1 'polypeptide(L)'
;NTWGLGFSEENDVFISTANNTHTAFFGIPKRYFDKARINENGIVKLDAHYDMRYATKNLRQVDVMGGFTAAAGHDLYTARNFPKSYWNKVAFVTEPTGRLVHQVVLKQNGAGFIEDGDGWNLLTSADEWAGPVQATVGPDGAVWIADWYNFIIQHNPTPSVQSAGIDAKNGIGNAYINPLRDRSRGRIYRIVYKNADKKSSLTVSKDDVSGLIKALSNDNMFWRLTAQRFLVEKGDQSVF
;
A
#
# COMPACT_ATOMS: atom_id res chain seq x y z
N ASN A 1 -3.96 6.51 -13.23
CA ASN A 1 -4.79 6.09 -12.09
C ASN A 1 -3.88 5.68 -10.93
N THR A 2 -4.04 6.32 -9.79
CA THR A 2 -3.33 6.00 -8.56
C THR A 2 -4.04 4.82 -7.87
N TRP A 3 -3.28 3.80 -7.46
CA TRP A 3 -3.80 2.61 -6.79
C TRP A 3 -3.35 2.51 -5.34
N GLY A 4 -2.29 3.21 -4.98
CA GLY A 4 -1.82 3.33 -3.62
C GLY A 4 -1.50 4.77 -3.27
N LEU A 5 -1.70 5.13 -2.00
CA LEU A 5 -1.42 6.44 -1.42
C LEU A 5 -0.88 6.22 -0.01
N GLY A 6 0.32 6.72 0.24
CA GLY A 6 0.97 6.63 1.54
C GLY A 6 1.56 7.97 1.97
N PHE A 7 1.74 8.10 3.28
CA PHE A 7 2.28 9.31 3.89
C PHE A 7 3.46 8.98 4.80
N SER A 8 4.50 9.80 4.76
CA SER A 8 5.54 9.80 5.78
C SER A 8 5.05 10.45 7.08
N GLU A 9 5.84 10.34 8.15
CA GLU A 9 5.55 11.04 9.41
C GLU A 9 5.67 12.57 9.25
N GLU A 10 6.37 13.05 8.23
CA GLU A 10 6.52 14.45 7.84
C GLU A 10 5.45 14.92 6.84
N ASN A 11 4.48 14.07 6.51
CA ASN A 11 3.44 14.29 5.52
C ASN A 11 3.94 14.33 4.06
N ASP A 12 5.08 13.75 3.76
CA ASP A 12 5.46 13.50 2.37
C ASP A 12 4.47 12.52 1.74
N VAL A 13 4.13 12.75 0.49
CA VAL A 13 3.11 11.98 -0.22
C VAL A 13 3.76 11.03 -1.22
N PHE A 14 3.46 9.76 -1.09
CA PHE A 14 3.91 8.72 -2.02
C PHE A 14 2.70 8.03 -2.65
N ILE A 15 2.87 7.63 -3.90
CA ILE A 15 1.82 6.96 -4.67
C ILE A 15 2.37 5.75 -5.41
N SER A 16 1.49 4.83 -5.73
CA SER A 16 1.72 3.76 -6.70
C SER A 16 0.66 3.79 -7.78
N THR A 17 0.96 3.20 -8.93
CA THR A 17 0.02 3.16 -10.06
C THR A 17 -0.17 1.73 -10.56
N ALA A 18 -1.20 1.55 -11.35
CA ALA A 18 -1.30 0.38 -12.18
C ALA A 18 -0.09 0.23 -13.06
N ASN A 19 0.43 -0.46 -13.67
CA ASN A 19 1.53 -0.65 -14.63
C ASN A 19 2.77 0.22 -14.41
N ASN A 20 3.86 -0.41 -14.15
CA ASN A 20 5.24 0.10 -14.20
C ASN A 20 5.67 1.09 -13.12
N THR A 21 4.84 1.42 -12.14
CA THR A 21 5.25 2.34 -11.08
C THR A 21 4.78 1.85 -9.74
N HIS A 22 5.66 1.18 -9.01
CA HIS A 22 5.37 0.75 -7.65
C HIS A 22 5.57 1.87 -6.64
N THR A 23 6.36 2.88 -6.96
CA THR A 23 6.57 4.03 -6.06
C THR A 23 6.88 5.30 -6.83
N ALA A 24 6.17 6.37 -6.51
CA ALA A 24 6.48 7.72 -6.95
C ALA A 24 6.27 8.70 -5.79
N PHE A 25 7.08 9.76 -5.77
CA PHE A 25 6.97 10.87 -4.84
C PHE A 25 6.15 11.99 -5.44
N PHE A 26 5.18 12.49 -4.71
CA PHE A 26 4.36 13.64 -5.07
C PHE A 26 4.81 14.87 -4.27
N GLY A 27 5.90 15.49 -4.72
CA GLY A 27 6.55 16.56 -3.97
C GLY A 27 5.88 17.92 -4.10
N ILE A 28 5.54 18.32 -5.33
CA ILE A 28 5.00 19.67 -5.60
C ILE A 28 3.65 19.55 -6.28
N PRO A 29 2.56 20.09 -5.69
CA PRO A 29 1.25 20.09 -6.32
C PRO A 29 1.24 20.79 -7.66
N LYS A 30 0.60 20.20 -8.68
CA LYS A 30 0.53 20.71 -10.05
C LYS A 30 0.13 22.17 -10.16
N ARG A 31 -0.75 22.64 -9.28
CA ARG A 31 -1.20 24.06 -9.26
C ARG A 31 -0.05 25.09 -9.19
N TYR A 32 1.10 24.72 -8.62
CA TYR A 32 2.26 25.62 -8.56
C TYR A 32 3.01 25.65 -9.90
N PHE A 33 3.12 24.52 -10.56
CA PHE A 33 3.67 24.45 -11.92
C PHE A 33 2.79 25.21 -12.91
N ASP A 34 1.47 25.06 -12.81
CA ASP A 34 0.51 25.78 -13.68
C ASP A 34 0.64 27.31 -13.49
N LYS A 35 0.77 27.79 -12.25
CA LYS A 35 1.01 29.22 -11.96
C LYS A 35 2.33 29.73 -12.54
N ALA A 36 3.36 28.88 -12.51
CA ALA A 36 4.66 29.20 -13.10
C ALA A 36 4.71 29.00 -14.62
N ARG A 37 3.63 28.54 -15.25
CA ARG A 37 3.55 28.14 -16.67
C ARG A 37 4.57 27.06 -17.07
N ILE A 38 4.88 26.17 -16.14
CA ILE A 38 5.77 25.04 -16.35
C ILE A 38 4.91 23.79 -16.61
N ASN A 39 5.18 23.08 -17.70
CA ASN A 39 4.44 21.87 -18.05
C ASN A 39 5.00 20.65 -17.32
N GLU A 40 4.77 20.58 -16.00
CA GLU A 40 5.16 19.48 -15.13
C GLU A 40 3.99 19.08 -14.23
N ASN A 41 4.00 17.84 -13.72
CA ASN A 41 2.95 17.32 -12.87
C ASN A 41 3.35 17.16 -11.40
N GLY A 42 4.62 17.40 -11.07
CA GLY A 42 5.15 17.30 -9.71
C GLY A 42 5.30 15.87 -9.16
N ILE A 43 5.16 14.86 -10.02
CA ILE A 43 5.30 13.45 -9.65
C ILE A 43 6.67 12.97 -10.13
N VAL A 44 7.47 12.43 -9.21
CA VAL A 44 8.78 11.87 -9.52
C VAL A 44 8.72 10.36 -9.30
N LYS A 45 8.92 9.61 -10.36
CA LYS A 45 9.04 8.15 -10.29
C LYS A 45 10.33 7.78 -9.56
N LEU A 46 10.22 6.91 -8.56
CA LEU A 46 11.35 6.52 -7.70
C LEU A 46 11.84 5.10 -7.94
N ASP A 47 11.05 4.29 -8.65
CA ASP A 47 11.35 2.86 -8.85
C ASP A 47 12.76 2.66 -9.40
N ALA A 48 13.61 1.96 -8.65
CA ALA A 48 14.97 1.59 -9.08
C ALA A 48 14.96 0.35 -9.99
N HIS A 49 13.89 -0.41 -10.00
CA HIS A 49 13.75 -1.64 -10.79
C HIS A 49 12.33 -1.83 -11.31
N TYR A 50 12.23 -2.60 -12.36
CA TYR A 50 10.97 -2.98 -12.98
C TYR A 50 10.46 -4.33 -12.50
N ASP A 51 11.38 -5.28 -12.31
CA ASP A 51 11.07 -6.67 -12.03
C ASP A 51 10.58 -6.85 -10.59
N MET A 52 9.50 -7.63 -10.44
CA MET A 52 9.07 -8.10 -9.14
C MET A 52 9.66 -9.49 -8.84
N ARG A 53 9.92 -9.79 -7.56
CA ARG A 53 10.47 -11.06 -7.11
C ARG A 53 9.35 -11.98 -6.59
N TYR A 54 8.65 -12.62 -7.51
CA TYR A 54 7.55 -13.53 -7.19
C TYR A 54 8.04 -14.96 -6.90
N ALA A 55 7.27 -15.71 -6.09
CA ALA A 55 7.55 -17.11 -5.74
C ALA A 55 6.64 -18.12 -6.47
N THR A 56 5.57 -17.66 -7.09
CA THR A 56 4.68 -18.54 -7.85
C THR A 56 5.36 -19.10 -9.10
N LYS A 57 5.11 -20.35 -9.41
CA LYS A 57 5.60 -20.98 -10.66
C LYS A 57 4.79 -20.57 -11.88
N ASN A 58 3.57 -20.09 -11.68
CA ASN A 58 2.61 -19.76 -12.72
C ASN A 58 2.21 -18.29 -12.61
N LEU A 59 3.10 -17.40 -13.04
CA LEU A 59 2.77 -15.98 -13.10
C LEU A 59 1.70 -15.74 -14.16
N ARG A 60 0.60 -15.10 -13.76
CA ARG A 60 -0.54 -14.77 -14.62
C ARG A 60 -0.73 -13.27 -14.66
N GLN A 61 -0.18 -12.66 -15.67
CA GLN A 61 -0.31 -11.21 -15.91
C GLN A 61 -0.76 -10.97 -17.34
N VAL A 62 -1.51 -9.91 -17.56
CA VAL A 62 -2.04 -9.51 -18.88
C VAL A 62 -1.23 -8.37 -19.46
N ASP A 63 -1.04 -7.29 -18.67
CA ASP A 63 -0.49 -6.04 -19.19
C ASP A 63 1.04 -5.98 -19.13
N VAL A 64 1.61 -6.41 -18.01
CA VAL A 64 3.04 -6.30 -17.73
C VAL A 64 3.54 -7.63 -17.20
N MET A 65 4.35 -8.34 -17.98
CA MET A 65 4.85 -9.65 -17.58
C MET A 65 6.14 -9.52 -16.75
N GLY A 66 6.12 -10.08 -15.53
CA GLY A 66 7.27 -10.09 -14.61
C GLY A 66 7.48 -8.81 -13.81
N GLY A 67 6.77 -7.74 -14.13
CA GLY A 67 6.86 -6.46 -13.45
C GLY A 67 5.58 -6.08 -12.69
N PHE A 68 5.61 -4.92 -12.06
CA PHE A 68 4.47 -4.39 -11.33
C PHE A 68 3.36 -3.95 -12.29
N THR A 69 2.19 -4.56 -12.18
CA THR A 69 1.03 -4.26 -13.03
C THR A 69 -0.18 -3.77 -12.24
N ALA A 70 -0.22 -4.04 -10.94
CA ALA A 70 -1.31 -3.64 -10.07
C ALA A 70 -0.79 -3.16 -8.70
N ALA A 71 0.30 -2.39 -8.71
CA ALA A 71 0.93 -1.88 -7.49
C ALA A 71 -0.05 -1.05 -6.66
N ALA A 72 -0.52 -1.60 -5.54
CA ALA A 72 -1.58 -1.05 -4.72
C ALA A 72 -1.16 -0.90 -3.26
N GLY A 73 -1.94 -0.18 -2.47
CA GLY A 73 -1.80 -0.13 -1.03
C GLY A 73 -0.46 0.38 -0.54
N HIS A 74 0.07 1.43 -1.13
CA HIS A 74 1.33 2.05 -0.69
C HIS A 74 1.18 2.62 0.72
N ASP A 75 1.99 2.14 1.69
CA ASP A 75 2.00 2.65 3.06
C ASP A 75 3.39 2.54 3.69
N LEU A 76 3.78 3.53 4.49
CA LEU A 76 5.09 3.58 5.13
C LEU A 76 5.05 2.93 6.52
N TYR A 77 6.17 2.35 6.93
CA TYR A 77 6.31 1.84 8.28
C TYR A 77 6.51 2.99 9.29
N THR A 78 5.45 3.40 9.94
CA THR A 78 5.36 4.56 10.83
C THR A 78 5.14 4.19 12.31
N ALA A 79 5.67 3.03 12.74
CA ALA A 79 5.72 2.56 14.12
C ALA A 79 7.16 2.26 14.54
N ARG A 80 7.36 1.69 15.74
CA ARG A 80 8.70 1.43 16.31
C ARG A 80 8.90 -0.03 16.73
N ASN A 81 8.03 -0.94 16.30
CA ASN A 81 8.13 -2.37 16.63
C ASN A 81 9.07 -3.14 15.69
N PHE A 82 9.25 -2.68 14.46
CA PHE A 82 10.26 -3.21 13.53
C PHE A 82 11.62 -2.53 13.75
N PRO A 83 12.71 -3.06 13.19
CA PRO A 83 14.04 -2.44 13.30
C PRO A 83 14.06 -0.98 12.84
N LYS A 84 14.97 -0.19 13.40
CA LYS A 84 15.12 1.24 13.09
C LYS A 84 15.31 1.53 11.59
N SER A 85 15.84 0.57 10.83
CA SER A 85 15.96 0.67 9.37
C SER A 85 14.63 0.77 8.62
N TYR A 86 13.51 0.39 9.27
CA TYR A 86 12.16 0.50 8.71
C TYR A 86 11.50 1.84 9.00
N TRP A 87 11.85 2.47 10.14
CA TRP A 87 11.09 3.60 10.69
C TRP A 87 11.05 4.77 9.72
N ASN A 88 9.87 5.07 9.18
CA ASN A 88 9.62 6.13 8.23
C ASN A 88 10.52 6.08 6.97
N LYS A 89 10.98 4.88 6.61
CA LYS A 89 11.92 4.64 5.49
C LYS A 89 11.49 3.52 4.56
N VAL A 90 10.76 2.54 5.07
CA VAL A 90 10.31 1.42 4.25
C VAL A 90 8.82 1.57 3.98
N ALA A 91 8.47 1.60 2.72
CA ALA A 91 7.08 1.52 2.27
C ALA A 91 6.75 0.09 1.83
N PHE A 92 5.49 -0.29 2.02
CA PHE A 92 4.94 -1.56 1.59
C PHE A 92 4.02 -1.32 0.41
N VAL A 93 4.29 -2.02 -0.69
CA VAL A 93 3.49 -1.95 -1.91
C VAL A 93 3.03 -3.34 -2.27
N THR A 94 1.72 -3.52 -2.38
CA THR A 94 1.15 -4.82 -2.72
C THR A 94 1.11 -5.00 -4.23
N GLU A 95 1.42 -6.21 -4.68
CA GLU A 95 1.26 -6.61 -6.07
C GLU A 95 0.48 -7.94 -6.14
N PRO A 96 -0.85 -7.85 -6.27
CA PRO A 96 -1.70 -9.04 -6.18
C PRO A 96 -1.43 -10.05 -7.30
N THR A 97 -1.03 -9.62 -8.49
CA THR A 97 -0.74 -10.54 -9.59
C THR A 97 0.56 -11.32 -9.38
N GLY A 98 1.53 -10.71 -8.67
CA GLY A 98 2.77 -11.33 -8.24
C GLY A 98 2.66 -12.09 -6.92
N ARG A 99 1.52 -12.01 -6.24
CA ARG A 99 1.28 -12.66 -4.94
C ARG A 99 2.22 -12.18 -3.85
N LEU A 100 2.53 -10.88 -3.83
CA LEU A 100 3.57 -10.35 -2.95
C LEU A 100 3.22 -8.97 -2.36
N VAL A 101 3.94 -8.64 -1.30
CA VAL A 101 4.06 -7.29 -0.75
C VAL A 101 5.53 -6.90 -0.83
N HIS A 102 5.84 -5.95 -1.68
CA HIS A 102 7.18 -5.44 -1.90
C HIS A 102 7.58 -4.42 -0.82
N GLN A 103 8.87 -4.35 -0.50
CA GLN A 103 9.46 -3.36 0.40
C GLN A 103 10.26 -2.34 -0.40
N VAL A 104 9.80 -1.11 -0.42
CA VAL A 104 10.52 0.01 -1.02
C VAL A 104 11.34 0.70 0.05
N VAL A 105 12.65 0.69 -0.07
CA VAL A 105 13.54 1.39 0.85
C VAL A 105 13.75 2.82 0.35
N LEU A 106 13.16 3.78 1.04
CA LEU A 106 13.22 5.19 0.68
C LEU A 106 14.45 5.86 1.33
N LYS A 107 15.11 6.69 0.54
CA LYS A 107 16.20 7.54 0.99
C LYS A 107 15.99 8.97 0.51
N GLN A 108 16.12 9.93 1.42
CA GLN A 108 16.06 11.34 1.07
C GLN A 108 17.21 11.71 0.12
N ASN A 109 16.88 12.44 -0.93
CA ASN A 109 17.82 12.96 -1.92
C ASN A 109 17.47 14.42 -2.26
N GLY A 110 18.17 15.35 -1.64
CA GLY A 110 17.84 16.77 -1.72
C GLY A 110 16.46 17.06 -1.13
N ALA A 111 15.60 17.72 -1.90
CA ALA A 111 14.20 18.00 -1.55
C ALA A 111 13.22 16.85 -1.91
N GLY A 112 13.73 15.74 -2.41
CA GLY A 112 12.93 14.59 -2.81
C GLY A 112 13.49 13.29 -2.26
N PHE A 113 13.15 12.20 -2.92
CA PHE A 113 13.53 10.85 -2.52
C PHE A 113 14.05 10.04 -3.70
N ILE A 114 14.77 8.98 -3.38
CA ILE A 114 15.13 7.88 -4.28
C ILE A 114 14.82 6.56 -3.60
N GLU A 115 14.67 5.51 -4.36
CA GLU A 115 14.71 4.14 -3.85
C GLU A 115 16.17 3.74 -3.62
N ASP A 116 16.51 3.31 -2.39
CA ASP A 116 17.86 2.96 -1.97
C ASP A 116 18.09 1.46 -2.13
N GLY A 117 18.25 1.05 -3.37
CA GLY A 117 18.46 -0.35 -3.73
C GLY A 117 17.16 -1.16 -3.80
N ASP A 118 17.31 -2.43 -4.12
CA ASP A 118 16.23 -3.38 -4.30
C ASP A 118 15.85 -4.00 -2.94
N GLY A 119 14.76 -3.53 -2.36
CA GLY A 119 14.15 -4.16 -1.19
C GLY A 119 13.53 -5.51 -1.55
N TRP A 120 13.74 -6.50 -0.70
CA TRP A 120 13.06 -7.77 -0.82
C TRP A 120 11.59 -7.66 -0.39
N ASN A 121 10.79 -8.64 -0.77
CA ASN A 121 9.40 -8.68 -0.35
C ASN A 121 9.27 -8.89 1.18
N LEU A 122 8.33 -8.18 1.78
CA LEU A 122 7.87 -8.46 3.14
C LEU A 122 7.12 -9.80 3.19
N LEU A 123 6.34 -10.07 2.13
CA LEU A 123 5.58 -11.28 1.94
C LEU A 123 5.61 -11.67 0.47
N THR A 124 5.77 -12.96 0.20
CA THR A 124 5.52 -13.54 -1.12
C THR A 124 4.89 -14.92 -0.95
N SER A 125 4.00 -15.29 -1.86
CA SER A 125 3.27 -16.54 -1.80
C SER A 125 3.41 -17.34 -3.09
N ALA A 126 3.54 -18.66 -2.96
CA ALA A 126 3.40 -19.59 -4.06
C ALA A 126 1.93 -20.04 -4.29
N ASP A 127 1.03 -19.69 -3.36
CA ASP A 127 -0.41 -19.94 -3.49
C ASP A 127 -1.00 -19.02 -4.57
N GLU A 128 -1.48 -19.59 -5.66
CA GLU A 128 -2.02 -18.85 -6.80
C GLU A 128 -3.33 -18.11 -6.50
N TRP A 129 -3.95 -18.36 -5.36
CA TRP A 129 -5.11 -17.63 -4.88
C TRP A 129 -4.74 -16.39 -4.05
N ALA A 130 -3.53 -16.33 -3.49
CA ALA A 130 -3.09 -15.15 -2.76
C ALA A 130 -3.12 -13.91 -3.66
N GLY A 131 -3.65 -12.83 -3.16
CA GLY A 131 -3.77 -11.56 -3.89
C GLY A 131 -3.78 -10.39 -2.91
N PRO A 132 -2.62 -10.04 -2.31
CA PRO A 132 -2.55 -8.92 -1.38
C PRO A 132 -2.87 -7.61 -2.08
N VAL A 133 -3.78 -6.82 -1.51
CA VAL A 133 -4.29 -5.57 -2.12
C VAL A 133 -4.06 -4.35 -1.25
N GLN A 134 -3.75 -4.53 0.02
CA GLN A 134 -3.43 -3.45 0.95
C GLN A 134 -2.48 -3.98 2.02
N ALA A 135 -1.47 -3.19 2.37
CA ALA A 135 -0.63 -3.40 3.54
C ALA A 135 -0.60 -2.09 4.34
N THR A 136 -0.77 -2.16 5.66
CA THR A 136 -0.79 -0.97 6.51
C THR A 136 -0.26 -1.27 7.90
N VAL A 137 0.28 -0.25 8.56
CA VAL A 137 0.75 -0.34 9.96
C VAL A 137 -0.44 -0.23 10.90
N GLY A 138 -0.68 -1.28 11.66
CA GLY A 138 -1.79 -1.35 12.61
C GLY A 138 -1.50 -0.74 13.97
N PRO A 139 -2.52 -0.75 14.86
CA PRO A 139 -2.43 -0.17 16.20
C PRO A 139 -1.37 -0.81 17.09
N ASP A 140 -1.02 -2.04 16.81
CA ASP A 140 -0.01 -2.83 17.53
C ASP A 140 1.40 -2.74 16.92
N GLY A 141 1.59 -1.90 15.91
CA GLY A 141 2.85 -1.73 15.17
C GLY A 141 3.23 -2.90 14.27
N ALA A 142 2.35 -3.88 14.10
CA ALA A 142 2.49 -4.91 13.08
C ALA A 142 2.07 -4.39 11.71
N VAL A 143 2.48 -5.07 10.64
CA VAL A 143 1.97 -4.80 9.30
C VAL A 143 0.80 -5.73 9.02
N TRP A 144 -0.36 -5.14 8.77
CA TRP A 144 -1.59 -5.85 8.46
C TRP A 144 -1.80 -5.83 6.95
N ILE A 145 -2.08 -7.00 6.38
CA ILE A 145 -2.21 -7.18 4.94
C ILE A 145 -3.59 -7.74 4.64
N ALA A 146 -4.36 -7.02 3.84
CA ALA A 146 -5.60 -7.52 3.28
C ALA A 146 -5.27 -8.32 2.00
N ASP A 147 -5.66 -9.58 1.99
CA ASP A 147 -5.53 -10.47 0.85
C ASP A 147 -6.91 -10.74 0.26
N TRP A 148 -7.11 -10.32 -0.98
CA TRP A 148 -8.36 -10.57 -1.70
C TRP A 148 -8.64 -12.06 -1.86
N TYR A 149 -7.58 -12.88 -1.91
CA TYR A 149 -7.65 -14.32 -2.09
C TYR A 149 -8.48 -14.72 -3.31
N ASN A 150 -8.02 -14.32 -4.46
CA ASN A 150 -8.69 -14.56 -5.73
C ASN A 150 -7.71 -15.04 -6.79
N PHE A 151 -8.07 -16.12 -7.50
CA PHE A 151 -7.21 -16.66 -8.54
C PHE A 151 -7.07 -15.72 -9.74
N ILE A 152 -8.17 -15.09 -10.15
CA ILE A 152 -8.19 -14.13 -11.26
C ILE A 152 -8.16 -12.72 -10.69
N ILE A 153 -7.00 -12.08 -10.73
CA ILE A 153 -6.78 -10.73 -10.21
C ILE A 153 -7.08 -9.67 -11.26
N GLN A 154 -6.60 -9.86 -12.48
CA GLN A 154 -6.73 -8.88 -13.54
C GLN A 154 -8.06 -8.95 -14.28
N HIS A 155 -8.42 -7.84 -14.93
CA HIS A 155 -9.46 -7.81 -15.93
C HIS A 155 -8.99 -8.61 -17.16
N ASN A 156 -9.47 -9.81 -17.34
CA ASN A 156 -9.25 -10.51 -18.59
C ASN A 156 -10.31 -10.06 -19.59
N PRO A 157 -9.96 -9.83 -20.86
CA PRO A 157 -10.94 -9.57 -21.91
C PRO A 157 -12.00 -10.67 -21.87
N THR A 158 -13.26 -10.28 -22.03
CA THR A 158 -14.33 -11.27 -22.21
C THR A 158 -14.06 -12.02 -23.51
N PRO A 159 -14.00 -13.35 -23.50
CA PRO A 159 -13.86 -14.12 -24.72
C PRO A 159 -14.91 -13.70 -25.74
N SER A 160 -14.49 -13.50 -26.98
CA SER A 160 -15.34 -13.13 -28.10
C SER A 160 -15.25 -14.17 -29.20
N VAL A 161 -16.06 -14.05 -30.23
CA VAL A 161 -16.03 -14.93 -31.40
C VAL A 161 -14.65 -14.91 -32.08
N GLN A 162 -13.91 -13.79 -31.93
CA GLN A 162 -12.56 -13.63 -32.47
C GLN A 162 -11.46 -14.20 -31.55
N SER A 163 -11.74 -14.35 -30.26
CA SER A 163 -10.84 -14.95 -29.28
C SER A 163 -11.45 -16.28 -28.81
N ALA A 164 -11.12 -17.35 -29.52
CA ALA A 164 -11.75 -18.64 -29.38
C ALA A 164 -11.70 -19.23 -27.96
N GLY A 165 -12.78 -19.85 -27.53
CA GLY A 165 -12.76 -21.02 -26.70
C GLY A 165 -13.51 -21.05 -25.39
N ILE A 166 -14.22 -20.01 -24.93
CA ILE A 166 -15.02 -20.09 -23.71
C ILE A 166 -16.34 -19.34 -23.90
N ASP A 167 -17.47 -20.03 -23.71
CA ASP A 167 -18.77 -19.38 -23.51
C ASP A 167 -18.75 -18.58 -22.20
N ALA A 168 -18.34 -17.34 -22.28
CA ALA A 168 -18.26 -16.47 -21.12
C ALA A 168 -19.44 -15.52 -21.08
N LYS A 169 -20.17 -15.52 -19.98
CA LYS A 169 -21.20 -14.53 -19.69
C LYS A 169 -20.57 -13.32 -19.02
N ASN A 170 -20.94 -12.12 -19.47
CA ASN A 170 -20.55 -10.89 -18.79
C ASN A 170 -21.24 -10.77 -17.43
N GLY A 171 -20.43 -10.47 -16.41
CA GLY A 171 -20.87 -10.12 -15.08
C GLY A 171 -20.72 -8.63 -14.80
N ILE A 172 -20.76 -8.27 -13.53
CA ILE A 172 -20.62 -6.88 -13.07
C ILE A 172 -19.24 -6.34 -13.45
N GLY A 173 -19.19 -5.12 -13.96
CA GLY A 173 -17.93 -4.43 -14.29
C GLY A 173 -17.20 -5.00 -15.49
N ASN A 174 -17.92 -5.54 -16.48
CA ASN A 174 -17.36 -6.20 -17.66
C ASN A 174 -16.46 -7.42 -17.38
N ALA A 175 -16.46 -7.92 -16.14
CA ALA A 175 -15.77 -9.15 -15.81
C ALA A 175 -16.64 -10.34 -16.25
N TYR A 176 -16.09 -11.29 -17.00
CA TYR A 176 -16.82 -12.50 -17.31
C TYR A 176 -17.03 -13.38 -16.07
N ILE A 177 -18.14 -14.10 -16.04
CA ILE A 177 -18.47 -15.03 -14.95
C ILE A 177 -17.58 -16.26 -15.08
N ASN A 178 -16.80 -16.54 -14.04
CA ASN A 178 -15.89 -17.68 -13.97
C ASN A 178 -15.83 -18.20 -12.52
N PRO A 179 -15.88 -19.52 -12.30
CA PRO A 179 -15.77 -20.10 -10.95
C PRO A 179 -14.49 -19.73 -10.19
N LEU A 180 -13.41 -19.39 -10.91
CA LEU A 180 -12.15 -18.93 -10.34
C LEU A 180 -12.17 -17.45 -9.90
N ARG A 181 -13.26 -16.72 -10.19
CA ARG A 181 -13.54 -15.40 -9.63
C ARG A 181 -14.41 -15.55 -8.39
N ASP A 182 -13.81 -16.00 -7.31
CA ASP A 182 -14.49 -16.20 -6.03
C ASP A 182 -14.63 -14.86 -5.29
N ARG A 183 -15.82 -14.58 -4.78
CA ARG A 183 -16.14 -13.38 -3.98
C ARG A 183 -16.48 -13.74 -2.53
N SER A 184 -16.39 -15.01 -2.17
CA SER A 184 -16.78 -15.52 -0.86
C SER A 184 -15.62 -15.62 0.13
N ARG A 185 -14.39 -15.36 -0.32
CA ARG A 185 -13.18 -15.57 0.47
C ARG A 185 -12.34 -14.30 0.53
N GLY A 186 -11.55 -14.21 1.57
CA GLY A 186 -10.55 -13.20 1.82
C GLY A 186 -9.72 -13.61 3.02
N ARG A 187 -8.54 -13.02 3.17
CA ARG A 187 -7.64 -13.26 4.29
C ARG A 187 -7.10 -11.95 4.82
N ILE A 188 -6.74 -11.97 6.10
CA ILE A 188 -5.98 -10.89 6.72
C ILE A 188 -4.75 -11.51 7.33
N TYR A 189 -3.57 -11.07 6.91
CA TYR A 189 -2.31 -11.44 7.54
C TYR A 189 -1.84 -10.33 8.47
N ARG A 190 -1.17 -10.73 9.52
CA ARG A 190 -0.52 -9.85 10.47
C ARG A 190 0.95 -10.24 10.58
N ILE A 191 1.83 -9.38 10.07
CA ILE A 191 3.28 -9.59 10.09
C ILE A 191 3.86 -8.87 11.29
N VAL A 192 4.54 -9.62 12.15
CA VAL A 192 5.19 -9.10 13.36
C VAL A 192 6.70 -9.29 13.27
N TYR A 193 7.45 -8.34 13.81
CA TYR A 193 8.88 -8.55 14.00
C TYR A 193 9.11 -9.48 15.21
N LYS A 194 9.86 -10.57 14.98
CA LYS A 194 10.04 -11.63 16.00
C LYS A 194 10.62 -11.12 17.32
N ASN A 195 11.50 -10.12 17.24
CA ASN A 195 12.19 -9.56 18.39
C ASN A 195 11.59 -8.20 18.81
N ALA A 196 10.35 -7.91 18.43
CA ALA A 196 9.66 -6.72 18.91
C ALA A 196 9.41 -6.79 20.41
N ASP A 197 9.64 -5.66 21.08
CA ASP A 197 9.24 -5.53 22.49
C ASP A 197 7.73 -5.69 22.59
N LYS A 198 7.29 -6.51 23.56
CA LYS A 198 5.87 -6.65 23.88
C LYS A 198 5.38 -5.39 24.59
N LYS A 199 5.10 -4.35 23.84
CA LYS A 199 4.42 -3.16 24.38
C LYS A 199 2.95 -3.49 24.59
N SER A 200 2.37 -2.99 25.69
CA SER A 200 0.92 -3.04 25.89
C SER A 200 0.22 -2.27 24.76
N SER A 201 -0.88 -2.80 24.25
CA SER A 201 -1.70 -2.08 23.30
C SER A 201 -2.26 -0.82 23.96
N LEU A 202 -2.03 0.34 23.35
CA LEU A 202 -2.71 1.56 23.75
C LEU A 202 -4.20 1.44 23.38
N THR A 203 -5.05 1.96 24.27
CA THR A 203 -6.46 2.16 23.96
C THR A 203 -6.78 3.62 24.24
N VAL A 204 -7.38 4.31 23.28
CA VAL A 204 -7.81 5.70 23.43
C VAL A 204 -9.34 5.78 23.39
N SER A 205 -9.90 6.64 24.23
CA SER A 205 -11.33 6.94 24.26
C SER A 205 -11.57 8.38 23.81
N LYS A 206 -12.66 8.61 23.09
CA LYS A 206 -13.11 9.96 22.69
C LYS A 206 -13.39 10.86 23.91
N ASP A 207 -13.73 10.26 25.05
CA ASP A 207 -14.10 10.99 26.27
C ASP A 207 -12.87 11.37 27.12
N ASP A 208 -11.73 10.71 26.92
CA ASP A 208 -10.48 10.98 27.63
C ASP A 208 -9.60 11.97 26.84
N VAL A 209 -9.89 13.26 26.96
CA VAL A 209 -9.14 14.33 26.29
C VAL A 209 -7.66 14.32 26.67
N SER A 210 -7.35 14.11 27.95
CA SER A 210 -5.95 14.06 28.44
C SER A 210 -5.19 12.90 27.80
N GLY A 211 -5.81 11.72 27.73
CA GLY A 211 -5.25 10.55 27.06
C GLY A 211 -5.07 10.78 25.55
N LEU A 212 -5.99 11.47 24.91
CA LEU A 212 -5.87 11.83 23.49
C LEU A 212 -4.69 12.78 23.23
N ILE A 213 -4.54 13.83 24.04
CA ILE A 213 -3.40 14.76 23.94
C ILE A 213 -2.08 14.02 24.12
N LYS A 214 -1.98 13.13 25.11
CA LYS A 214 -0.80 12.30 25.30
C LYS A 214 -0.53 11.38 24.11
N ALA A 215 -1.57 10.85 23.46
CA ALA A 215 -1.44 9.97 22.32
C ALA A 215 -0.94 10.67 21.05
N LEU A 216 -1.01 12.01 20.95
CA LEU A 216 -0.41 12.78 19.86
C LEU A 216 1.12 12.63 19.77
N SER A 217 1.78 12.21 20.86
CA SER A 217 3.23 11.95 20.92
C SER A 217 3.56 10.45 20.86
N ASN A 218 2.62 9.60 20.46
CA ASN A 218 2.84 8.15 20.43
C ASN A 218 3.85 7.76 19.34
N ASP A 219 4.66 6.74 19.62
CA ASP A 219 5.64 6.17 18.67
C ASP A 219 5.00 5.61 17.40
N ASN A 220 3.72 5.24 17.44
CA ASN A 220 2.98 4.71 16.31
C ASN A 220 2.05 5.79 15.74
N MET A 221 2.24 6.14 14.46
CA MET A 221 1.44 7.16 13.77
C MET A 221 -0.05 6.82 13.74
N PHE A 222 -0.43 5.54 13.73
CA PHE A 222 -1.82 5.13 13.85
C PHE A 222 -2.51 5.78 15.06
N TRP A 223 -1.85 5.80 16.20
CA TRP A 223 -2.41 6.39 17.41
C TRP A 223 -2.37 7.92 17.40
N ARG A 224 -1.32 8.52 16.83
CA ARG A 224 -1.26 9.98 16.66
C ARG A 224 -2.43 10.49 15.81
N LEU A 225 -2.65 9.85 14.63
CA LEU A 225 -3.75 10.22 13.73
C LEU A 225 -5.12 9.91 14.33
N THR A 226 -5.26 8.81 15.07
CA THR A 226 -6.51 8.48 15.76
C THR A 226 -6.85 9.52 16.82
N ALA A 227 -5.86 9.91 17.63
CA ALA A 227 -6.04 10.94 18.66
C ALA A 227 -6.39 12.30 18.04
N GLN A 228 -5.64 12.70 17.00
CA GLN A 228 -5.93 13.95 16.26
C GLN A 228 -7.37 13.96 15.73
N ARG A 229 -7.79 12.87 15.07
CA ARG A 229 -9.16 12.76 14.55
C ARG A 229 -10.19 12.90 15.68
N PHE A 230 -10.02 12.22 16.79
CA PHE A 230 -10.98 12.27 17.92
C PHE A 230 -11.05 13.66 18.55
N LEU A 231 -9.93 14.37 18.66
CA LEU A 231 -9.89 15.75 19.15
C LEU A 231 -10.62 16.69 18.19
N VAL A 232 -10.37 16.58 16.89
CA VAL A 232 -11.06 17.38 15.85
C VAL A 232 -12.56 17.08 15.83
N GLU A 233 -12.96 15.81 15.88
CA GLU A 233 -14.37 15.42 15.89
C GLU A 233 -15.11 15.92 17.15
N LYS A 234 -14.40 16.08 18.26
CA LYS A 234 -14.95 16.63 19.51
C LYS A 234 -15.28 18.11 19.41
N GLY A 235 -14.47 18.89 18.66
CA GLY A 235 -14.68 20.31 18.43
C GLY A 235 -14.55 21.18 19.68
N ASP A 236 -13.92 20.67 20.74
CA ASP A 236 -13.74 21.40 21.99
C ASP A 236 -12.54 22.37 21.86
N GLN A 237 -12.84 23.67 21.73
CA GLN A 237 -11.79 24.69 21.55
C GLN A 237 -10.90 24.88 22.78
N SER A 238 -11.27 24.37 23.95
CA SER A 238 -10.42 24.44 25.15
C SER A 238 -9.18 23.55 25.06
N VAL A 239 -9.08 22.73 24.01
CA VAL A 239 -7.98 21.75 23.80
C VAL A 239 -6.90 22.30 22.85
N PHE A 240 -7.11 23.47 22.23
CA PHE A 240 -6.22 24.11 21.26
C PHE A 240 -5.47 25.30 21.82
#